data_31e15bb73cc9c6f74bee5077736364f6
#
_entry.id   31e15bb73cc9c6f74bee5077736364f6
#
_cell.length_a   1.000
_cell.length_b   1.000
_cell.length_c   1.000
_cell.angle_alpha   90.00
_cell.angle_beta   90.00
_cell.angle_gamma   90.00
#
_symmetry.space_group_name_H-M   'P 1'
#
loop_
_entity.id
_entity.type
_entity.pdbx_description
1 polymer ?
#
loop_
_entity_poly.entity_id
_entity_poly.type
_entity_poly.pdbx_seq_one_letter_code
_entity_poly.pdbx_strand_id
1 'polypeptide(L)'
;EERLRKNASNSDHKYDNELPINWNTVNLNDLALDLVHYARIGLDMTQENMLFPIPYKNNKRNWYDVNLMEGYNGKRYIAEKYAIEVPAAVTIEVVYSTDSFRPIKKGKDNRVESYEFEITNAFDRGQIVGGFAYIEFADPTKNELIIMPMKDIEKRKPKYASANFWGGKTKVWENGKQVEVESEGWLDEMVRKTIIREAFSAKHLPLSDGLVLF
;
A
#
# COMPACT_ATOMS: atom_id res chain seq x y z
N GLU A 1 7.41 -12.24 20.12
CA GLU A 1 7.16 -13.35 21.04
C GLU A 1 5.96 -14.21 20.63
N GLU A 2 4.82 -13.62 20.25
CA GLU A 2 3.62 -14.36 19.84
C GLU A 2 3.85 -15.23 18.60
N ARG A 3 4.64 -14.74 17.62
CA ARG A 3 5.05 -15.50 16.45
C ARG A 3 5.96 -16.68 16.81
N LEU A 4 6.84 -16.51 17.78
CA LEU A 4 7.72 -17.58 18.29
C LEU A 4 6.92 -18.67 19.02
N ARG A 5 5.89 -18.28 19.78
CA ARG A 5 4.99 -19.25 20.44
C ARG A 5 4.17 -20.08 19.46
N LYS A 6 3.70 -19.47 18.36
CA LYS A 6 2.99 -20.20 17.29
C LYS A 6 3.91 -21.15 16.52
N ASN A 7 5.17 -20.80 16.33
CA ASN A 7 6.15 -21.66 15.65
C ASN A 7 6.63 -22.82 16.54
N ALA A 8 6.74 -22.63 17.84
CA ALA A 8 7.09 -23.68 18.78
C ALA A 8 6.02 -24.80 18.90
N SER A 9 4.78 -24.53 18.48
CA SER A 9 3.71 -25.54 18.44
C SER A 9 3.64 -26.33 17.13
N ASN A 10 4.34 -25.88 16.07
CA ASN A 10 4.46 -26.59 14.79
C ASN A 10 5.87 -27.18 14.69
N SER A 11 5.99 -28.50 14.71
CA SER A 11 7.22 -29.30 14.66
C SER A 11 8.00 -29.22 13.33
N ASP A 12 8.00 -28.08 12.64
CA ASP A 12 8.82 -27.83 11.45
C ASP A 12 10.17 -27.25 11.90
N HIS A 13 11.16 -28.14 12.08
CA HIS A 13 12.56 -27.85 12.46
C HIS A 13 13.29 -26.80 11.61
N LYS A 14 12.66 -26.28 10.57
CA LYS A 14 13.23 -25.26 9.68
C LYS A 14 13.37 -23.89 10.32
N TYR A 15 12.64 -23.61 11.40
CA TYR A 15 12.62 -22.31 12.08
C TYR A 15 13.35 -22.29 13.42
N ASP A 16 13.80 -23.45 13.93
CA ASP A 16 14.47 -23.56 15.23
C ASP A 16 15.84 -22.83 15.28
N ASN A 17 16.41 -22.49 14.11
CA ASN A 17 17.68 -21.78 13.99
C ASN A 17 17.54 -20.31 13.53
N GLU A 18 16.34 -19.76 13.47
CA GLU A 18 16.18 -18.34 13.16
C GLU A 18 16.53 -17.49 14.39
N LEU A 19 17.37 -16.48 14.16
CA LEU A 19 17.67 -15.47 15.15
C LEU A 19 16.36 -14.83 15.65
N PRO A 20 16.05 -14.87 16.97
CA PRO A 20 14.81 -14.27 17.48
C PRO A 20 14.83 -12.74 17.27
N ILE A 21 13.68 -12.17 16.92
CA ILE A 21 13.54 -10.71 16.81
C ILE A 21 13.25 -10.15 18.20
N ASN A 22 14.26 -9.55 18.83
CA ASN A 22 14.16 -8.87 20.13
C ASN A 22 15.15 -7.71 20.20
N TRP A 23 15.10 -6.95 21.27
CA TRP A 23 15.94 -5.75 21.45
C TRP A 23 17.44 -6.02 21.40
N ASN A 24 17.92 -7.22 21.71
CA ASN A 24 19.34 -7.60 21.69
C ASN A 24 19.82 -7.98 20.27
N THR A 25 18.90 -8.25 19.38
CA THR A 25 19.18 -8.73 18.02
C THR A 25 18.76 -7.72 16.94
N VAL A 26 18.32 -6.54 17.34
CA VAL A 26 17.95 -5.42 16.44
C VAL A 26 19.03 -4.35 16.49
N ASN A 27 19.32 -3.77 15.33
CA ASN A 27 20.16 -2.58 15.23
C ASN A 27 19.40 -1.35 15.77
N LEU A 28 19.58 -1.10 17.07
CA LEU A 28 18.85 -0.03 17.76
C LEU A 28 19.31 1.37 17.34
N ASN A 29 20.56 1.54 16.92
CA ASN A 29 21.07 2.86 16.55
C ASN A 29 20.38 3.38 15.28
N ASP A 30 20.33 2.58 14.22
CA ASP A 30 19.69 2.97 12.97
C ASP A 30 18.16 3.12 13.19
N LEU A 31 17.55 2.20 13.94
CA LEU A 31 16.12 2.31 14.28
C LEU A 31 15.81 3.61 15.04
N ALA A 32 16.66 4.01 16.00
CA ALA A 32 16.45 5.25 16.76
C ALA A 32 16.56 6.49 15.86
N LEU A 33 17.53 6.51 14.93
CA LEU A 33 17.67 7.61 13.96
C LEU A 33 16.45 7.71 13.05
N ASP A 34 15.98 6.59 12.52
CA ASP A 34 14.79 6.54 11.68
C ASP A 34 13.54 7.00 12.44
N LEU A 35 13.36 6.56 13.69
CA LEU A 35 12.25 6.98 14.54
C LEU A 35 12.25 8.50 14.77
N VAL A 36 13.41 9.09 15.08
CA VAL A 36 13.53 10.53 15.23
C VAL A 36 13.21 11.26 13.94
N HIS A 37 13.68 10.73 12.80
CA HIS A 37 13.39 11.31 11.48
C HIS A 37 11.89 11.32 11.20
N TYR A 38 11.22 10.18 11.30
CA TYR A 38 9.79 10.07 11.04
C TYR A 38 8.93 10.85 12.05
N ALA A 39 9.34 10.89 13.32
CA ALA A 39 8.66 11.70 14.33
C ALA A 39 8.74 13.21 14.01
N ARG A 40 9.87 13.70 13.51
CA ARG A 40 10.02 15.11 13.10
C ARG A 40 9.07 15.53 11.98
N ILE A 41 8.78 14.64 11.05
CA ILE A 41 7.81 14.91 9.98
C ILE A 41 6.36 14.64 10.43
N GLY A 42 6.17 14.08 11.63
CA GLY A 42 4.86 13.85 12.25
C GLY A 42 4.23 12.51 11.94
N LEU A 43 5.02 11.53 11.45
CA LEU A 43 4.53 10.17 11.30
C LEU A 43 4.60 9.42 12.63
N ASP A 44 3.52 8.73 12.96
CA ASP A 44 3.31 8.04 14.21
C ASP A 44 2.98 6.55 13.97
N MET A 45 3.84 5.65 14.47
CA MET A 45 3.65 4.20 14.36
C MET A 45 2.42 3.68 15.13
N THR A 46 1.90 4.44 16.09
CA THR A 46 0.73 4.04 16.87
C THR A 46 -0.56 4.26 16.10
N GLN A 47 -0.51 5.05 15.04
CA GLN A 47 -1.66 5.29 14.18
C GLN A 47 -1.75 4.26 13.06
N GLU A 48 -2.98 3.85 12.78
CA GLU A 48 -3.26 2.80 11.82
C GLU A 48 -2.77 3.14 10.41
N ASN A 49 -2.03 2.22 9.81
CA ASN A 49 -1.53 2.32 8.44
C ASN A 49 -0.66 3.57 8.14
N MET A 50 -0.07 4.18 9.18
CA MET A 50 0.79 5.34 9.02
C MET A 50 2.25 4.93 8.81
N LEU A 51 2.81 4.09 9.69
CA LEU A 51 4.20 3.65 9.63
C LEU A 51 4.34 2.22 10.15
N PHE A 52 5.08 1.39 9.43
CA PHE A 52 5.28 -0.03 9.76
C PHE A 52 6.75 -0.34 10.00
N PRO A 53 7.16 -0.88 11.16
CA PRO A 53 8.48 -1.41 11.38
C PRO A 53 8.62 -2.80 10.75
N ILE A 54 9.48 -2.95 9.77
CA ILE A 54 9.73 -4.21 9.05
C ILE A 54 11.16 -4.69 9.32
N PRO A 55 11.35 -5.78 10.08
CA PRO A 55 12.69 -6.32 10.34
C PRO A 55 13.21 -7.11 9.14
N TYR A 56 14.42 -6.78 8.69
CA TYR A 56 15.19 -7.50 7.68
C TYR A 56 16.43 -8.13 8.30
N LYS A 57 16.61 -9.43 8.11
CA LYS A 57 17.78 -10.14 8.64
C LYS A 57 19.05 -9.73 7.90
N ASN A 58 20.01 -9.19 8.65
CA ASN A 58 21.36 -8.91 8.18
C ASN A 58 22.28 -10.10 8.49
N ASN A 59 22.49 -10.96 7.51
CA ASN A 59 23.27 -12.19 7.69
C ASN A 59 24.76 -11.91 7.96
N LYS A 60 25.32 -10.77 7.55
CA LYS A 60 26.72 -10.42 7.76
C LYS A 60 27.01 -10.04 9.23
N ARG A 61 26.03 -9.38 9.86
CA ARG A 61 26.16 -8.85 11.23
C ARG A 61 25.40 -9.69 12.25
N ASN A 62 24.64 -10.67 11.80
CA ASN A 62 23.80 -11.54 12.63
C ASN A 62 22.84 -10.77 13.55
N TRP A 63 22.17 -9.76 12.97
CA TRP A 63 21.12 -8.97 13.62
C TRP A 63 20.00 -8.64 12.64
N TYR A 64 18.99 -7.88 13.06
CA TYR A 64 17.95 -7.34 12.20
C TYR A 64 18.12 -5.83 12.05
N ASP A 65 18.13 -5.37 10.80
CA ASP A 65 17.90 -3.97 10.47
C ASP A 65 16.39 -3.77 10.34
N VAL A 66 15.83 -2.82 11.10
CA VAL A 66 14.38 -2.54 11.07
C VAL A 66 14.16 -1.30 10.23
N ASN A 67 13.56 -1.51 9.05
CA ASN A 67 13.19 -0.40 8.18
C ASN A 67 11.77 0.08 8.53
N LEU A 68 11.61 1.37 8.70
CA LEU A 68 10.30 2.00 8.86
C LEU A 68 9.72 2.27 7.47
N MET A 69 8.57 1.66 7.17
CA MET A 69 7.91 1.81 5.88
C MET A 69 6.61 2.59 6.01
N GLU A 70 6.45 3.63 5.19
CA GLU A 70 5.22 4.40 5.17
C GLU A 70 4.06 3.53 4.66
N GLY A 71 2.98 3.51 5.42
CA GLY A 71 1.69 3.00 5.00
C GLY A 71 0.97 3.97 4.06
N TYR A 72 -0.19 3.61 3.58
CA TYR A 72 -0.96 4.48 2.69
C TYR A 72 -1.47 5.74 3.41
N ASN A 73 -1.83 5.66 4.70
CA ASN A 73 -2.19 6.82 5.51
C ASN A 73 -0.97 7.72 5.78
N GLY A 74 0.23 7.14 5.96
CA GLY A 74 1.46 7.90 6.09
C GLY A 74 1.78 8.69 4.83
N LYS A 75 1.65 8.08 3.66
CA LYS A 75 1.83 8.76 2.37
C LYS A 75 0.83 9.88 2.16
N ARG A 76 -0.43 9.64 2.48
CA ARG A 76 -1.48 10.64 2.44
C ARG A 76 -1.16 11.82 3.36
N TYR A 77 -0.81 11.56 4.60
CA TYR A 77 -0.42 12.59 5.58
C TYR A 77 0.76 13.45 5.10
N ILE A 78 1.81 12.80 4.56
CA ILE A 78 2.97 13.52 4.01
C ILE A 78 2.53 14.42 2.86
N ALA A 79 1.74 13.92 1.91
CA ALA A 79 1.27 14.71 0.78
C ALA A 79 0.36 15.86 1.21
N GLU A 80 -0.59 15.63 2.10
CA GLU A 80 -1.50 16.68 2.61
C GLU A 80 -0.78 17.77 3.39
N LYS A 81 0.36 17.46 4.03
CA LYS A 81 1.10 18.40 4.86
C LYS A 81 2.26 19.09 4.14
N TYR A 82 2.91 18.40 3.23
CA TYR A 82 4.20 18.83 2.67
C TYR A 82 4.22 18.94 1.14
N ALA A 83 3.14 18.65 0.43
CA ALA A 83 3.10 18.89 -1.00
C ALA A 83 3.30 20.39 -1.31
N ILE A 84 3.98 20.67 -2.42
CA ILE A 84 4.16 22.06 -2.94
C ILE A 84 2.77 22.68 -3.16
N GLU A 85 1.84 21.90 -3.66
CA GLU A 85 0.45 22.29 -3.79
C GLU A 85 -0.42 21.21 -3.15
N VAL A 86 -1.10 21.59 -2.07
CA VAL A 86 -1.97 20.67 -1.32
C VAL A 86 -3.27 20.48 -2.10
N PRO A 87 -3.69 19.22 -2.35
CA PRO A 87 -4.96 18.97 -3.03
C PRO A 87 -6.15 19.41 -2.17
N ALA A 88 -7.17 19.97 -2.81
CA ALA A 88 -8.43 20.30 -2.18
C ALA A 88 -9.25 19.03 -1.85
N ALA A 89 -9.20 18.03 -2.75
CA ALA A 89 -9.81 16.73 -2.56
C ALA A 89 -9.06 15.65 -3.36
N VAL A 90 -9.16 14.39 -2.91
CA VAL A 90 -8.68 13.22 -3.66
C VAL A 90 -9.75 12.15 -3.62
N THR A 91 -10.36 11.88 -4.77
CA THR A 91 -11.33 10.79 -4.94
C THR A 91 -10.61 9.54 -5.43
N ILE A 92 -10.92 8.39 -4.83
CA ILE A 92 -10.32 7.10 -5.19
C ILE A 92 -11.42 6.05 -5.33
N GLU A 93 -11.51 5.45 -6.52
CA GLU A 93 -12.51 4.44 -6.82
C GLU A 93 -11.91 3.21 -7.50
N VAL A 94 -12.44 2.04 -7.09
CA VAL A 94 -12.22 0.78 -7.79
C VAL A 94 -13.33 0.61 -8.83
N VAL A 95 -12.93 0.33 -10.06
CA VAL A 95 -13.86 0.18 -11.20
C VAL A 95 -14.05 -1.28 -11.51
N TYR A 96 -15.30 -1.68 -11.63
CA TYR A 96 -15.72 -3.05 -11.95
C TYR A 96 -16.30 -3.13 -13.36
N SER A 97 -16.43 -4.33 -13.86
CA SER A 97 -16.81 -4.60 -15.25
C SER A 97 -18.20 -4.11 -15.64
N THR A 98 -19.11 -3.96 -14.68
CA THR A 98 -20.48 -3.45 -14.93
C THR A 98 -20.59 -1.94 -14.71
N ASP A 99 -19.57 -1.30 -14.11
CA ASP A 99 -19.60 0.15 -13.88
C ASP A 99 -19.44 0.91 -15.21
N SER A 100 -20.04 2.08 -15.26
CA SER A 100 -19.81 3.04 -16.35
C SER A 100 -18.73 4.02 -15.94
N PHE A 101 -17.61 4.04 -16.64
CA PHE A 101 -16.51 4.97 -16.40
C PHE A 101 -16.06 5.63 -17.69
N ARG A 102 -16.14 6.96 -17.75
CA ARG A 102 -15.70 7.76 -18.87
C ARG A 102 -14.69 8.83 -18.43
N PRO A 103 -13.40 8.64 -18.72
CA PRO A 103 -12.38 9.63 -18.41
C PRO A 103 -12.42 10.79 -19.41
N ILE A 104 -12.22 12.00 -18.90
CA ILE A 104 -12.10 13.24 -19.70
C ILE A 104 -10.73 13.83 -19.41
N LYS A 105 -9.78 13.59 -20.32
CA LYS A 105 -8.40 14.07 -20.20
C LYS A 105 -8.23 15.44 -20.84
N LYS A 106 -7.17 16.16 -20.44
CA LYS A 106 -6.78 17.42 -21.09
C LYS A 106 -6.53 17.21 -22.57
N GLY A 107 -7.01 18.11 -23.38
CA GLY A 107 -6.89 18.09 -24.82
C GLY A 107 -6.87 19.52 -25.39
N LYS A 108 -7.02 19.62 -26.72
CA LYS A 108 -7.02 20.90 -27.42
C LYS A 108 -8.14 21.82 -26.93
N ASP A 109 -9.33 21.28 -26.73
CA ASP A 109 -10.54 22.01 -26.39
C ASP A 109 -10.95 21.88 -24.92
N ASN A 110 -10.26 21.05 -24.15
CA ASN A 110 -10.51 20.80 -22.71
C ASN A 110 -9.25 21.05 -21.88
N ARG A 111 -9.31 22.04 -20.99
CA ARG A 111 -8.20 22.39 -20.10
C ARG A 111 -8.24 21.72 -18.73
N VAL A 112 -9.37 21.13 -18.36
CA VAL A 112 -9.62 20.52 -17.05
C VAL A 112 -9.84 19.02 -17.22
N GLU A 113 -9.08 18.21 -16.50
CA GLU A 113 -9.38 16.78 -16.40
C GLU A 113 -10.60 16.55 -15.52
N SER A 114 -11.44 15.61 -15.89
CA SER A 114 -12.62 15.19 -15.13
C SER A 114 -13.00 13.76 -15.50
N TYR A 115 -14.06 13.27 -14.91
CA TYR A 115 -14.59 11.93 -15.21
C TYR A 115 -16.09 11.89 -14.99
N GLU A 116 -16.72 10.91 -15.64
CA GLU A 116 -18.08 10.47 -15.33
C GLU A 116 -17.97 9.04 -14.80
N PHE A 117 -18.59 8.78 -13.67
CA PHE A 117 -18.58 7.46 -13.04
C PHE A 117 -19.93 7.14 -12.44
N GLU A 118 -20.47 5.95 -12.80
CA GLU A 118 -21.74 5.47 -12.33
C GLU A 118 -21.64 3.98 -11.98
N ILE A 119 -22.10 3.62 -10.79
CA ILE A 119 -22.27 2.24 -10.36
C ILE A 119 -23.64 1.78 -10.86
N THR A 120 -23.68 1.00 -11.94
CA THR A 120 -24.94 0.60 -12.58
C THR A 120 -25.68 -0.48 -11.78
N ASN A 121 -24.94 -1.35 -11.06
CA ASN A 121 -25.53 -2.36 -10.18
C ASN A 121 -24.71 -2.47 -8.88
N ALA A 122 -25.21 -1.85 -7.81
CA ALA A 122 -24.48 -1.76 -6.54
C ALA A 122 -24.25 -3.11 -5.82
N PHE A 123 -25.06 -4.13 -6.14
CA PHE A 123 -24.99 -5.45 -5.48
C PHE A 123 -24.26 -6.51 -6.29
N ASP A 124 -24.08 -6.28 -7.60
CA ASP A 124 -23.31 -7.15 -8.49
C ASP A 124 -22.55 -6.28 -9.49
N ARG A 125 -21.35 -5.90 -9.12
CA ARG A 125 -20.48 -5.06 -9.94
C ARG A 125 -19.58 -5.86 -10.90
N GLY A 126 -19.62 -7.20 -10.83
CA GLY A 126 -18.78 -8.07 -11.63
C GLY A 126 -17.31 -8.08 -11.19
N GLN A 127 -16.38 -8.20 -12.14
CA GLN A 127 -14.95 -8.31 -11.85
C GLN A 127 -14.27 -6.94 -11.83
N ILE A 128 -13.22 -6.81 -11.03
CA ILE A 128 -12.39 -5.59 -10.97
C ILE A 128 -11.63 -5.45 -12.30
N VAL A 129 -11.79 -4.34 -12.99
CA VAL A 129 -11.08 -4.01 -14.24
C VAL A 129 -9.97 -2.99 -14.03
N GLY A 130 -9.94 -2.35 -12.87
CA GLY A 130 -8.93 -1.37 -12.48
C GLY A 130 -9.46 -0.37 -11.46
N GLY A 131 -9.01 0.85 -11.54
CA GLY A 131 -9.53 1.95 -10.73
C GLY A 131 -8.93 3.27 -11.14
N PHE A 132 -9.33 4.33 -10.46
CA PHE A 132 -8.81 5.65 -10.71
C PHE A 132 -8.65 6.46 -9.42
N ALA A 133 -7.80 7.46 -9.50
CA ALA A 133 -7.75 8.55 -8.54
C ALA A 133 -7.97 9.87 -9.28
N TYR A 134 -8.73 10.79 -8.68
CA TYR A 134 -8.90 12.12 -9.17
C TYR A 134 -8.43 13.10 -8.11
N ILE A 135 -7.41 13.88 -8.44
CA ILE A 135 -6.80 14.87 -7.56
C ILE A 135 -7.35 16.23 -7.97
N GLU A 136 -8.02 16.89 -7.06
CA GLU A 136 -8.59 18.22 -7.25
C GLU A 136 -7.73 19.26 -6.54
N PHE A 137 -7.44 20.35 -7.24
CA PHE A 137 -6.72 21.49 -6.72
C PHE A 137 -7.61 22.75 -6.71
N ALA A 138 -7.18 23.77 -5.99
CA ALA A 138 -7.87 25.06 -5.97
C ALA A 138 -7.98 25.68 -7.37
N ASP A 139 -6.98 25.46 -8.23
CA ASP A 139 -7.03 25.74 -9.65
C ASP A 139 -7.45 24.49 -10.42
N PRO A 140 -8.68 24.42 -10.97
CA PRO A 140 -9.17 23.24 -11.68
C PRO A 140 -8.33 22.85 -12.91
N THR A 141 -7.56 23.78 -13.48
CA THR A 141 -6.68 23.46 -14.61
C THR A 141 -5.53 22.54 -14.24
N LYS A 142 -5.25 22.40 -12.94
CA LYS A 142 -4.23 21.51 -12.38
C LYS A 142 -4.78 20.14 -12.01
N ASN A 143 -6.09 19.97 -11.98
CA ASN A 143 -6.72 18.70 -11.66
C ASN A 143 -6.12 17.57 -12.49
N GLU A 144 -5.92 16.43 -11.86
CA GLU A 144 -5.30 15.26 -12.47
C GLU A 144 -6.15 14.01 -12.27
N LEU A 145 -6.44 13.31 -13.37
CA LEU A 145 -7.12 12.02 -13.37
C LEU A 145 -6.09 10.90 -13.62
N ILE A 146 -5.85 10.07 -12.63
CA ILE A 146 -4.93 8.95 -12.67
C ILE A 146 -5.76 7.68 -12.91
N ILE A 147 -5.51 6.97 -14.01
CA ILE A 147 -6.22 5.74 -14.36
C ILE A 147 -5.25 4.58 -14.24
N MET A 148 -5.64 3.54 -13.50
CA MET A 148 -4.85 2.34 -13.27
C MET A 148 -5.63 1.10 -13.73
N PRO A 149 -5.38 0.59 -14.95
CA PRO A 149 -5.92 -0.70 -15.38
C PRO A 149 -5.42 -1.84 -14.48
N MET A 150 -6.21 -2.90 -14.31
CA MET A 150 -5.84 -4.05 -13.47
C MET A 150 -4.46 -4.62 -13.83
N LYS A 151 -4.10 -4.67 -15.12
CA LYS A 151 -2.78 -5.07 -15.60
C LYS A 151 -1.62 -4.28 -14.97
N ASP A 152 -1.79 -2.97 -14.72
CA ASP A 152 -0.75 -2.13 -14.13
C ASP A 152 -0.71 -2.24 -12.61
N ILE A 153 -1.85 -2.53 -12.00
CA ILE A 153 -1.98 -2.86 -10.58
C ILE A 153 -1.27 -4.19 -10.29
N GLU A 154 -1.50 -5.22 -11.11
CA GLU A 154 -0.86 -6.53 -10.99
C GLU A 154 0.67 -6.48 -11.07
N LYS A 155 1.24 -5.60 -11.89
CA LYS A 155 2.69 -5.40 -11.94
C LYS A 155 3.29 -4.90 -10.62
N ARG A 156 2.47 -4.31 -9.76
CA ARG A 156 2.87 -3.79 -8.44
C ARG A 156 2.65 -4.81 -7.32
N LYS A 157 2.02 -5.95 -7.63
CA LYS A 157 1.86 -7.06 -6.69
C LYS A 157 3.23 -7.57 -6.25
N PRO A 158 3.53 -7.66 -4.94
CA PRO A 158 4.79 -8.21 -4.47
C PRO A 158 4.99 -9.65 -4.95
N LYS A 159 6.22 -10.02 -5.28
CA LYS A 159 6.57 -11.38 -5.76
C LYS A 159 6.08 -12.50 -4.84
N TYR A 160 6.08 -12.26 -3.53
CA TYR A 160 5.64 -13.21 -2.50
C TYR A 160 4.35 -12.75 -1.82
N ALA A 161 3.45 -12.13 -2.60
CA ALA A 161 2.16 -11.69 -2.09
C ALA A 161 1.32 -12.90 -1.64
N SER A 162 0.74 -12.79 -0.45
CA SER A 162 -0.15 -13.83 0.06
C SER A 162 -1.46 -13.88 -0.73
N ALA A 163 -1.90 -15.09 -1.08
CA ALA A 163 -3.20 -15.32 -1.70
C ALA A 163 -4.38 -14.89 -0.80
N ASN A 164 -4.19 -14.87 0.51
CA ASN A 164 -5.22 -14.37 1.43
C ASN A 164 -5.54 -12.88 1.25
N PHE A 165 -4.63 -12.12 0.65
CA PHE A 165 -4.85 -10.69 0.36
C PHE A 165 -5.10 -10.42 -1.13
N TRP A 166 -4.29 -11.02 -2.00
CA TRP A 166 -4.33 -10.75 -3.44
C TRP A 166 -5.18 -11.75 -4.24
N GLY A 167 -5.77 -12.72 -3.57
CA GLY A 167 -6.43 -13.82 -4.23
C GLY A 167 -5.47 -14.82 -4.88
N GLY A 168 -6.00 -15.95 -5.31
CA GLY A 168 -5.27 -17.02 -5.97
C GLY A 168 -5.12 -18.27 -5.10
N LYS A 169 -4.22 -19.16 -5.50
CA LYS A 169 -4.07 -20.47 -4.86
C LYS A 169 -3.32 -20.39 -3.54
N THR A 170 -3.87 -20.98 -2.51
CA THR A 170 -3.25 -21.16 -1.20
C THR A 170 -3.35 -22.60 -0.73
N LYS A 171 -2.45 -23.02 0.16
CA LYS A 171 -2.46 -24.38 0.73
C LYS A 171 -3.03 -24.35 2.13
N VAL A 172 -4.08 -25.11 2.36
CA VAL A 172 -4.68 -25.33 3.68
C VAL A 172 -4.49 -26.77 4.11
N TRP A 173 -4.46 -26.99 5.42
CA TRP A 173 -4.40 -28.35 5.99
C TRP A 173 -5.82 -28.83 6.23
N GLU A 174 -6.24 -29.88 5.52
CA GLU A 174 -7.50 -30.59 5.74
C GLU A 174 -7.22 -32.06 5.99
N ASN A 175 -7.74 -32.59 7.11
CA ASN A 175 -7.58 -34.00 7.50
C ASN A 175 -6.13 -34.53 7.46
N GLY A 176 -5.15 -33.71 7.88
CA GLY A 176 -3.74 -34.08 7.89
C GLY A 176 -3.04 -34.06 6.53
N LYS A 177 -3.69 -33.56 5.47
CA LYS A 177 -3.12 -33.38 4.12
C LYS A 177 -3.15 -31.93 3.71
N GLN A 178 -2.14 -31.50 2.95
CA GLN A 178 -2.17 -30.19 2.30
C GLN A 178 -3.07 -30.25 1.07
N VAL A 179 -4.12 -29.44 1.06
CA VAL A 179 -5.04 -29.26 -0.08
C VAL A 179 -4.84 -27.86 -0.63
N GLU A 180 -4.76 -27.75 -1.96
CA GLU A 180 -4.71 -26.46 -2.63
C GLU A 180 -6.14 -25.94 -2.80
N VAL A 181 -6.43 -24.76 -2.26
CA VAL A 181 -7.73 -24.09 -2.39
C VAL A 181 -7.54 -22.72 -3.03
N GLU A 182 -8.54 -22.28 -3.76
CA GLU A 182 -8.58 -20.94 -4.32
C GLU A 182 -9.14 -19.96 -3.29
N SER A 183 -8.44 -18.87 -3.07
CA SER A 183 -8.84 -17.79 -2.18
C SER A 183 -9.20 -16.57 -3.03
N GLU A 184 -10.34 -15.95 -2.76
CA GLU A 184 -10.69 -14.66 -3.38
C GLU A 184 -9.81 -13.53 -2.84
N GLY A 185 -9.34 -13.69 -1.59
CA GLY A 185 -8.54 -12.68 -0.90
C GLY A 185 -9.34 -11.41 -0.60
N TRP A 186 -8.58 -10.33 -0.39
CA TRP A 186 -9.09 -8.96 -0.24
C TRP A 186 -8.62 -8.10 -1.42
N LEU A 187 -8.90 -8.60 -2.63
CA LEU A 187 -8.35 -8.02 -3.86
C LEU A 187 -8.76 -6.56 -4.06
N ASP A 188 -10.01 -6.23 -3.79
CA ASP A 188 -10.55 -4.86 -3.86
C ASP A 188 -9.78 -3.90 -2.94
N GLU A 189 -9.49 -4.31 -1.70
CA GLU A 189 -8.69 -3.55 -0.75
C GLU A 189 -7.24 -3.38 -1.23
N MET A 190 -6.65 -4.41 -1.82
CA MET A 190 -5.28 -4.34 -2.36
C MET A 190 -5.21 -3.41 -3.56
N VAL A 191 -6.21 -3.45 -4.44
CA VAL A 191 -6.36 -2.54 -5.58
C VAL A 191 -6.50 -1.11 -5.08
N ARG A 192 -7.43 -0.85 -4.16
CA ARG A 192 -7.64 0.47 -3.53
C ARG A 192 -6.36 1.02 -2.91
N LYS A 193 -5.66 0.24 -2.09
CA LYS A 193 -4.37 0.62 -1.48
C LYS A 193 -3.31 0.95 -2.52
N THR A 194 -3.29 0.24 -3.64
CA THR A 194 -2.34 0.48 -4.73
C THR A 194 -2.62 1.82 -5.41
N ILE A 195 -3.89 2.13 -5.65
CA ILE A 195 -4.31 3.42 -6.23
C ILE A 195 -4.01 4.57 -5.27
N ILE A 196 -4.30 4.42 -3.97
CA ILE A 196 -3.96 5.42 -2.93
C ILE A 196 -2.47 5.72 -2.95
N ARG A 197 -1.61 4.69 -2.97
CA ARG A 197 -0.15 4.85 -2.97
C ARG A 197 0.36 5.55 -4.23
N GLU A 198 -0.28 5.37 -5.37
CA GLU A 198 0.05 6.10 -6.59
C GLU A 198 -0.39 7.56 -6.49
N ALA A 199 -1.66 7.81 -6.12
CA ALA A 199 -2.21 9.15 -6.03
C ALA A 199 -1.40 10.07 -5.10
N PHE A 200 -1.01 9.54 -3.93
CA PHE A 200 -0.21 10.27 -2.94
C PHE A 200 1.32 10.09 -3.12
N SER A 201 1.78 9.69 -4.30
CA SER A 201 3.20 9.64 -4.61
C SER A 201 3.74 11.02 -5.00
N ALA A 202 5.04 11.25 -4.78
CA ALA A 202 5.72 12.47 -5.19
C ALA A 202 5.69 12.74 -6.71
N LYS A 203 5.29 11.76 -7.51
CA LYS A 203 5.08 11.91 -8.95
C LYS A 203 3.89 12.82 -9.26
N HIS A 204 2.81 12.73 -8.47
CA HIS A 204 1.57 13.48 -8.66
C HIS A 204 1.44 14.62 -7.65
N LEU A 205 2.00 14.44 -6.45
CA LEU A 205 2.03 15.42 -5.38
C LEU A 205 3.49 15.64 -4.95
N PRO A 206 4.26 16.42 -5.71
CA PRO A 206 5.66 16.71 -5.38
C PRO A 206 5.76 17.42 -4.04
N LEU A 207 6.74 17.01 -3.24
CA LEU A 207 6.96 17.54 -1.91
C LEU A 207 7.84 18.81 -1.96
N SER A 208 7.64 19.70 -1.00
CA SER A 208 8.46 20.90 -0.86
C SER A 208 9.90 20.55 -0.47
N ASP A 209 10.87 21.36 -0.93
CA ASP A 209 12.31 21.15 -0.70
C ASP A 209 12.72 21.09 0.78
N GLY A 210 11.84 21.51 1.70
CA GLY A 210 12.09 21.42 3.15
C GLY A 210 11.92 20.01 3.74
N LEU A 211 11.37 19.06 2.97
CA LEU A 211 11.22 17.68 3.40
C LEU A 211 12.30 16.81 2.75
N VAL A 212 13.47 16.74 3.37
CA VAL A 212 14.51 15.79 2.97
C VAL A 212 14.13 14.43 3.56
N LEU A 213 13.46 13.61 2.77
CA LEU A 213 13.31 12.18 3.05
C LEU A 213 14.62 11.51 2.61
N PHE A 214 15.44 11.11 3.57
CA PHE A 214 16.68 10.38 3.34
C PHE A 214 16.42 8.90 3.09
#